data_e2b9626defeaa3828482c6a54efcf8b6
#
_entry.id   e2b9626defeaa3828482c6a54efcf8b6
#
_cell.length_a   1.000
_cell.length_b   1.000
_cell.length_c   1.000
_cell.angle_alpha   90.00
_cell.angle_beta   90.00
_cell.angle_gamma   90.00
#
_symmetry.space_group_name_H-M   'P 1'
#
loop_
_entity.id
_entity.type
_entity.pdbx_description
1 polymer ?
#
loop_
_entity_poly.entity_id
_entity_poly.type
_entity_poly.pdbx_seq_one_letter_code
_entity_poly.pdbx_strand_id
1 'polypeptide(L)'
;MALLIRNGLLYTQTARGTIRGDILLDQDGILAVAEYVDASTVALDHVIDADDLHVCPGLIDPHMHLVRAARYLKDDLSALGDAALAAGVTTSALWQGDGEGCIVRHGHAEAEAPAIVQLKVEDKSDDALRQAMQDAAEKGIRLGCEIYGTAAAKRVLALQRETGCDMVLVHLTDCGDMLGEIVASRCPVILGACCRRGTTSAYELAARLQRAGVTVAMTGDYPSTRLHHLPISAGLCVKEGLSTEEALRMITIDAAKLLGVDGVAGTIEPGKRADLTLFDGNPMMLASARVITISGGELL
;
A
#
# COMPACT_ATOMS: atom_id res chain seq x y z
N MET A 1 -8.96 -16.07 -19.42
CA MET A 1 -9.28 -17.08 -18.38
C MET A 1 -10.35 -16.48 -17.48
N ALA A 2 -11.48 -17.19 -17.27
CA ALA A 2 -12.53 -16.72 -16.36
C ALA A 2 -12.50 -17.55 -15.06
N LEU A 3 -12.55 -16.89 -13.92
CA LEU A 3 -12.47 -17.49 -12.60
C LEU A 3 -13.63 -17.01 -11.74
N LEU A 4 -14.28 -17.92 -11.02
CA LEU A 4 -15.32 -17.64 -10.05
C LEU A 4 -14.84 -18.01 -8.65
N ILE A 5 -14.83 -17.03 -7.73
CA ILE A 5 -14.63 -17.24 -6.31
C ILE A 5 -16.00 -17.24 -5.66
N ARG A 6 -16.35 -18.27 -4.90
CA ARG A 6 -17.65 -18.43 -4.23
C ARG A 6 -17.53 -18.38 -2.72
N ASN A 7 -18.58 -17.89 -2.09
CA ASN A 7 -18.83 -17.99 -0.65
C ASN A 7 -17.80 -17.25 0.24
N GLY A 8 -16.88 -16.46 -0.34
CA GLY A 8 -15.81 -15.82 0.41
C GLY A 8 -16.27 -14.72 1.37
N LEU A 9 -15.52 -14.50 2.46
CA LEU A 9 -15.67 -13.29 3.27
C LEU A 9 -14.86 -12.16 2.62
N LEU A 10 -15.55 -11.29 1.88
CA LEU A 10 -14.96 -10.29 1.01
C LEU A 10 -14.75 -8.96 1.75
N TYR A 11 -13.51 -8.56 1.99
CA TYR A 11 -13.16 -7.22 2.46
C TYR A 11 -13.12 -6.27 1.27
N THR A 12 -14.27 -5.74 0.86
CA THR A 12 -14.37 -5.01 -0.42
C THR A 12 -13.59 -3.70 -0.44
N GLN A 13 -13.31 -3.11 0.71
CA GLN A 13 -12.71 -1.78 0.87
C GLN A 13 -13.48 -0.65 0.15
N THR A 14 -14.77 -0.88 -0.05
CA THR A 14 -15.74 0.09 -0.60
C THR A 14 -16.78 0.47 0.47
N ALA A 15 -17.75 1.32 0.12
CA ALA A 15 -18.88 1.65 1.00
C ALA A 15 -19.76 0.43 1.37
N ARG A 16 -19.63 -0.70 0.65
CA ARG A 16 -20.33 -1.96 0.98
C ARG A 16 -19.75 -2.64 2.24
N GLY A 17 -18.53 -2.29 2.62
CA GLY A 17 -17.83 -2.92 3.75
C GLY A 17 -17.45 -4.38 3.48
N THR A 18 -17.45 -5.17 4.54
CA THR A 18 -17.16 -6.62 4.48
C THR A 18 -18.47 -7.37 4.24
N ILE A 19 -18.50 -8.21 3.22
CA ILE A 19 -19.68 -9.02 2.84
C ILE A 19 -19.29 -10.48 2.60
N ARG A 20 -20.21 -11.41 2.79
CA ARG A 20 -20.07 -12.77 2.26
C ARG A 20 -20.63 -12.82 0.84
N GLY A 21 -19.88 -13.39 -0.10
CA GLY A 21 -20.34 -13.40 -1.49
C GLY A 21 -19.36 -13.99 -2.49
N ASP A 22 -19.69 -13.77 -3.77
CA ASP A 22 -18.99 -14.28 -4.93
C ASP A 22 -18.29 -13.17 -5.70
N ILE A 23 -17.18 -13.52 -6.37
CA ILE A 23 -16.47 -12.66 -7.32
C ILE A 23 -16.29 -13.42 -8.62
N LEU A 24 -16.78 -12.83 -9.72
CA LEU A 24 -16.47 -13.26 -11.08
C LEU A 24 -15.40 -12.33 -11.64
N LEU A 25 -14.32 -12.90 -12.18
CA LEU A 25 -13.20 -12.16 -12.74
C LEU A 25 -12.59 -12.86 -13.95
N ASP A 26 -11.84 -12.12 -14.74
CA ASP A 26 -11.00 -12.62 -15.81
C ASP A 26 -9.70 -11.79 -15.93
N GLN A 27 -9.00 -11.91 -17.06
CA GLN A 27 -7.76 -11.16 -17.34
C GLN A 27 -8.01 -9.65 -17.53
N ASP A 28 -9.21 -9.25 -17.89
CA ASP A 28 -9.58 -7.84 -18.07
C ASP A 28 -9.94 -7.16 -16.73
N GLY A 29 -10.24 -7.97 -15.70
CA GLY A 29 -10.49 -7.48 -14.35
C GLY A 29 -11.63 -8.17 -13.60
N ILE A 30 -12.14 -7.49 -12.57
CA ILE A 30 -13.30 -7.92 -11.80
C ILE A 30 -14.56 -7.59 -12.58
N LEU A 31 -15.33 -8.61 -12.93
CA LEU A 31 -16.56 -8.49 -13.74
C LEU A 31 -17.80 -8.28 -12.85
N ALA A 32 -17.90 -9.03 -11.74
CA ALA A 32 -19.02 -8.96 -10.82
C ALA A 32 -18.63 -9.26 -9.39
N VAL A 33 -19.31 -8.60 -8.44
CA VAL A 33 -19.21 -8.83 -6.99
C VAL A 33 -20.61 -8.77 -6.40
N ALA A 34 -21.09 -9.87 -5.83
CA ALA A 34 -22.43 -9.97 -5.24
C ALA A 34 -22.48 -11.06 -4.15
N GLU A 35 -23.57 -11.10 -3.36
CA GLU A 35 -23.81 -12.22 -2.44
C GLU A 35 -23.93 -13.55 -3.20
N TYR A 36 -24.43 -13.50 -4.42
CA TYR A 36 -24.45 -14.62 -5.37
C TYR A 36 -24.25 -14.09 -6.79
N VAL A 37 -23.34 -14.72 -7.54
CA VAL A 37 -23.09 -14.44 -8.96
C VAL A 37 -23.58 -15.62 -9.80
N ASP A 38 -24.57 -15.37 -10.67
CA ASP A 38 -24.98 -16.34 -11.68
C ASP A 38 -23.96 -16.36 -12.83
N ALA A 39 -23.08 -17.35 -12.82
CA ALA A 39 -22.11 -17.57 -13.88
C ALA A 39 -22.51 -18.71 -14.85
N SER A 40 -23.80 -19.10 -14.92
CA SER A 40 -24.28 -20.22 -15.72
C SER A 40 -24.04 -20.05 -17.23
N THR A 41 -23.88 -18.79 -17.69
CA THR A 41 -23.63 -18.44 -19.10
C THR A 41 -22.14 -18.18 -19.40
N VAL A 42 -21.28 -18.24 -18.39
CA VAL A 42 -19.83 -17.96 -18.50
C VAL A 42 -19.07 -19.30 -18.58
N ALA A 43 -18.20 -19.43 -19.56
CA ALA A 43 -17.25 -20.56 -19.60
C ALA A 43 -16.16 -20.32 -18.54
N LEU A 44 -16.28 -21.00 -17.41
CA LEU A 44 -15.32 -20.88 -16.31
C LEU A 44 -14.15 -21.84 -16.53
N ASP A 45 -12.93 -21.32 -16.37
CA ASP A 45 -11.71 -22.14 -16.33
C ASP A 45 -11.47 -22.69 -14.92
N HIS A 46 -11.78 -21.89 -13.89
CA HIS A 46 -11.61 -22.28 -12.50
C HIS A 46 -12.76 -21.79 -11.62
N VAL A 47 -13.07 -22.60 -10.60
CA VAL A 47 -13.97 -22.22 -9.50
C VAL A 47 -13.24 -22.46 -8.18
N ILE A 48 -13.15 -21.45 -7.35
CA ILE A 48 -12.59 -21.53 -6.00
C ILE A 48 -13.74 -21.43 -5.01
N ASP A 49 -13.94 -22.44 -4.18
CA ASP A 49 -14.80 -22.33 -3.01
C ASP A 49 -14.02 -21.70 -1.85
N ALA A 50 -14.42 -20.50 -1.48
CA ALA A 50 -13.75 -19.67 -0.49
C ALA A 50 -14.57 -19.56 0.82
N ASP A 51 -15.41 -20.55 1.15
CA ASP A 51 -16.34 -20.49 2.30
C ASP A 51 -15.62 -20.18 3.62
N ASP A 52 -14.43 -20.74 3.82
CA ASP A 52 -13.59 -20.50 5.00
C ASP A 52 -12.46 -19.46 4.75
N LEU A 53 -12.47 -18.79 3.59
CA LEU A 53 -11.41 -17.86 3.22
C LEU A 53 -11.84 -16.40 3.36
N HIS A 54 -10.88 -15.59 3.75
CA HIS A 54 -10.94 -14.14 3.80
C HIS A 54 -10.33 -13.58 2.52
N VAL A 55 -11.13 -12.93 1.69
CA VAL A 55 -10.75 -12.40 0.39
C VAL A 55 -10.53 -10.90 0.48
N CYS A 56 -9.31 -10.48 0.22
CA CYS A 56 -8.89 -9.08 0.26
C CYS A 56 -8.50 -8.60 -1.13
N PRO A 57 -8.54 -7.28 -1.42
CA PRO A 57 -7.79 -6.73 -2.55
C PRO A 57 -6.33 -7.16 -2.47
N GLY A 58 -5.66 -7.28 -3.60
CA GLY A 58 -4.22 -7.51 -3.62
C GLY A 58 -3.50 -6.46 -2.78
N LEU A 59 -2.54 -6.90 -1.98
CA LEU A 59 -1.83 -6.01 -1.06
C LEU A 59 -0.91 -5.06 -1.84
N ILE A 60 -0.75 -3.85 -1.33
CA ILE A 60 0.05 -2.77 -1.93
C ILE A 60 1.10 -2.31 -0.94
N ASP A 61 2.38 -2.44 -1.29
CA ASP A 61 3.48 -1.84 -0.52
C ASP A 61 3.93 -0.52 -1.17
N PRO A 62 3.63 0.64 -0.57
CA PRO A 62 3.88 1.94 -1.18
C PRO A 62 5.34 2.41 -1.11
N HIS A 63 6.24 1.66 -0.47
CA HIS A 63 7.63 2.10 -0.29
C HIS A 63 8.60 0.93 -0.13
N MET A 64 9.32 0.61 -1.19
CA MET A 64 10.35 -0.43 -1.22
C MET A 64 11.61 0.09 -1.88
N HIS A 65 12.78 -0.44 -1.49
CA HIS A 65 14.08 -0.01 -2.01
C HIS A 65 14.72 -1.05 -2.93
N LEU A 66 14.73 -0.81 -4.23
CA LEU A 66 15.31 -1.72 -5.22
C LEU A 66 16.81 -1.95 -5.03
N VAL A 67 17.59 -0.88 -4.83
CA VAL A 67 19.07 -0.99 -4.67
C VAL A 67 19.46 -1.82 -3.46
N ARG A 68 18.67 -1.77 -2.38
CA ARG A 68 18.87 -2.65 -1.21
C ARG A 68 18.40 -4.06 -1.50
N ALA A 69 17.30 -4.21 -2.25
CA ALA A 69 16.74 -5.50 -2.64
C ALA A 69 17.72 -6.27 -3.54
N ALA A 70 18.37 -5.62 -4.49
CA ALA A 70 19.36 -6.21 -5.39
C ALA A 70 20.48 -6.98 -4.68
N ARG A 71 20.89 -6.54 -3.48
CA ARG A 71 21.88 -7.26 -2.67
C ARG A 71 21.40 -8.62 -2.18
N TYR A 72 20.09 -8.82 -2.06
CA TYR A 72 19.47 -10.06 -1.57
C TYR A 72 18.92 -10.95 -2.69
N LEU A 73 18.53 -10.34 -3.82
CA LEU A 73 17.83 -11.02 -4.92
C LEU A 73 18.68 -11.11 -6.20
N LYS A 74 20.01 -10.83 -6.13
CA LYS A 74 20.93 -10.90 -7.28
C LYS A 74 20.46 -10.10 -8.50
N ASP A 75 19.96 -8.89 -8.30
CA ASP A 75 19.50 -7.95 -9.34
C ASP A 75 18.32 -8.47 -10.20
N ASP A 76 17.53 -9.43 -9.72
CA ASP A 76 16.45 -10.02 -10.47
C ASP A 76 15.08 -9.45 -10.03
N LEU A 77 14.50 -8.57 -10.85
CA LEU A 77 13.14 -8.03 -10.64
C LEU A 77 12.07 -9.13 -10.70
N SER A 78 12.30 -10.20 -11.45
CA SER A 78 11.40 -11.35 -11.50
C SER A 78 11.35 -12.03 -10.14
N ALA A 79 12.52 -12.31 -9.54
CA ALA A 79 12.58 -12.90 -8.19
C ALA A 79 11.93 -12.02 -7.11
N LEU A 80 12.00 -10.67 -7.26
CA LEU A 80 11.26 -9.76 -6.39
C LEU A 80 9.75 -9.90 -6.61
N GLY A 81 9.32 -9.99 -7.87
CA GLY A 81 7.93 -10.22 -8.24
C GLY A 81 7.37 -11.50 -7.64
N ASP A 82 8.07 -12.61 -7.82
CA ASP A 82 7.68 -13.91 -7.26
C ASP A 82 7.59 -13.87 -5.74
N ALA A 83 8.56 -13.24 -5.07
CA ALA A 83 8.56 -13.08 -3.62
C ALA A 83 7.42 -12.17 -3.13
N ALA A 84 7.07 -11.14 -3.88
CA ALA A 84 5.95 -10.24 -3.56
C ALA A 84 4.62 -10.96 -3.69
N LEU A 85 4.39 -11.66 -4.79
CA LEU A 85 3.19 -12.46 -5.03
C LEU A 85 3.04 -13.58 -4.00
N ALA A 86 4.14 -14.25 -3.66
CA ALA A 86 4.15 -15.23 -2.56
C ALA A 86 3.77 -14.62 -1.20
N ALA A 87 3.92 -13.32 -1.02
CA ALA A 87 3.50 -12.56 0.15
C ALA A 87 2.10 -11.94 0.03
N GLY A 88 1.41 -12.10 -1.11
CA GLY A 88 0.13 -11.48 -1.40
C GLY A 88 0.22 -10.02 -1.85
N VAL A 89 1.43 -9.51 -2.08
CA VAL A 89 1.67 -8.15 -2.57
C VAL A 89 1.61 -8.16 -4.09
N THR A 90 0.58 -7.54 -4.67
CA THR A 90 0.38 -7.48 -6.13
C THR A 90 0.90 -6.20 -6.75
N THR A 91 1.08 -5.15 -5.95
CA THR A 91 1.57 -3.85 -6.40
C THR A 91 2.57 -3.27 -5.41
N SER A 92 3.65 -2.69 -5.91
CA SER A 92 4.64 -2.00 -5.07
C SER A 92 5.14 -0.72 -5.72
N ALA A 93 5.52 0.27 -4.91
CA ALA A 93 6.31 1.40 -5.36
C ALA A 93 7.79 1.16 -5.02
N LEU A 94 8.64 1.11 -6.05
CA LEU A 94 10.08 0.95 -5.92
C LEU A 94 10.77 2.32 -5.93
N TRP A 95 11.53 2.61 -4.89
CA TRP A 95 12.21 3.88 -4.69
C TRP A 95 13.72 3.70 -4.87
N GLN A 96 14.34 4.56 -5.68
CA GLN A 96 15.76 4.46 -6.05
C GLN A 96 16.53 5.75 -5.71
N GLY A 97 16.82 5.97 -4.43
CA GLY A 97 17.57 7.14 -4.01
C GLY A 97 16.76 8.44 -4.16
N ASP A 98 17.45 9.58 -4.38
CA ASP A 98 16.80 10.83 -4.78
C ASP A 98 16.41 10.73 -6.26
N GLY A 99 15.14 10.65 -6.58
CA GLY A 99 14.69 10.61 -7.96
C GLY A 99 13.42 9.81 -8.18
N GLU A 100 13.22 9.44 -9.44
CA GLU A 100 12.03 8.72 -9.87
C GLU A 100 12.04 7.28 -9.36
N GLY A 101 11.00 6.90 -8.63
CA GLY A 101 10.66 5.52 -8.37
C GLY A 101 9.84 4.93 -9.53
N CYS A 102 9.43 3.70 -9.44
CA CYS A 102 8.46 3.11 -10.36
C CYS A 102 7.41 2.33 -9.59
N ILE A 103 6.19 2.30 -10.12
CA ILE A 103 5.15 1.39 -9.64
C ILE A 103 5.28 0.10 -10.43
N VAL A 104 5.42 -1.01 -9.72
CA VAL A 104 5.53 -2.35 -10.30
C VAL A 104 4.29 -3.14 -9.93
N ARG A 105 3.66 -3.72 -10.94
CA ARG A 105 2.61 -4.73 -10.79
C ARG A 105 3.25 -6.09 -10.94
N HIS A 106 3.26 -6.83 -9.84
CA HIS A 106 3.91 -8.13 -9.82
C HIS A 106 3.10 -9.16 -10.63
N GLY A 107 3.79 -10.03 -11.36
CA GLY A 107 3.17 -10.96 -12.31
C GLY A 107 2.96 -10.39 -13.72
N HIS A 108 3.17 -9.09 -13.92
CA HIS A 108 3.07 -8.42 -15.22
C HIS A 108 4.33 -7.59 -15.49
N ALA A 109 4.80 -7.59 -16.74
CA ALA A 109 6.05 -6.92 -17.13
C ALA A 109 5.96 -5.37 -17.18
N GLU A 110 4.93 -4.78 -16.61
CA GLU A 110 4.66 -3.35 -16.72
C GLU A 110 5.14 -2.60 -15.48
N ALA A 111 6.12 -1.72 -15.68
CA ALA A 111 6.46 -0.67 -14.73
C ALA A 111 5.82 0.64 -15.21
N GLU A 112 5.02 1.26 -14.37
CA GLU A 112 4.44 2.58 -14.66
C GLU A 112 5.34 3.69 -14.13
N ALA A 113 5.26 4.86 -14.77
CA ALA A 113 5.94 6.05 -14.28
C ALA A 113 5.48 6.40 -12.86
N PRO A 114 6.37 6.87 -11.98
CA PRO A 114 6.02 7.11 -10.59
C PRO A 114 5.02 8.25 -10.46
N ALA A 115 3.99 8.00 -9.66
CA ALA A 115 3.13 9.07 -9.17
C ALA A 115 3.84 9.92 -8.09
N ILE A 116 4.98 9.45 -7.56
CA ILE A 116 5.70 10.05 -6.44
C ILE A 116 7.20 10.04 -6.74
N VAL A 117 7.84 11.18 -6.55
CA VAL A 117 9.30 11.35 -6.64
C VAL A 117 9.89 11.44 -5.24
N GLN A 118 10.87 10.59 -4.95
CA GLN A 118 11.53 10.57 -3.64
C GLN A 118 12.40 11.81 -3.42
N LEU A 119 12.27 12.42 -2.25
CA LEU A 119 13.10 13.51 -1.77
C LEU A 119 13.68 13.18 -0.39
N LYS A 120 14.99 13.00 -0.32
CA LYS A 120 15.71 12.90 0.96
C LYS A 120 15.91 14.27 1.55
N VAL A 121 15.48 14.44 2.79
CA VAL A 121 15.44 15.73 3.46
C VAL A 121 16.74 16.03 4.21
N GLU A 122 17.39 15.01 4.76
CA GLU A 122 18.50 15.16 5.74
C GLU A 122 19.72 15.87 5.16
N ASP A 123 20.08 15.56 3.93
CA ASP A 123 21.32 16.05 3.30
C ASP A 123 21.15 17.36 2.51
N LYS A 124 19.96 17.96 2.53
CA LYS A 124 19.65 19.15 1.73
C LYS A 124 19.51 20.40 2.58
N SER A 125 20.00 21.54 2.05
CA SER A 125 19.72 22.86 2.62
C SER A 125 18.25 23.25 2.41
N ASP A 126 17.75 24.22 3.18
CA ASP A 126 16.37 24.73 3.03
C ASP A 126 16.12 25.30 1.65
N ASP A 127 17.13 25.96 1.05
CA ASP A 127 17.02 26.51 -0.31
C ASP A 127 16.92 25.41 -1.36
N ALA A 128 17.71 24.33 -1.22
CA ALA A 128 17.62 23.17 -2.13
C ALA A 128 16.28 22.44 -1.99
N LEU A 129 15.76 22.29 -0.76
CA LEU A 129 14.45 21.69 -0.53
C LEU A 129 13.33 22.57 -1.13
N ARG A 130 13.38 23.89 -0.87
CA ARG A 130 12.43 24.87 -1.41
C ARG A 130 12.37 24.81 -2.94
N GLN A 131 13.55 24.81 -3.59
CA GLN A 131 13.61 24.73 -5.03
C GLN A 131 13.02 23.42 -5.57
N ALA A 132 13.37 22.27 -4.96
CA ALA A 132 12.82 20.99 -5.37
C ALA A 132 11.29 20.92 -5.19
N MET A 133 10.75 21.51 -4.12
CA MET A 133 9.32 21.57 -3.87
C MET A 133 8.60 22.52 -4.85
N GLN A 134 9.21 23.65 -5.20
CA GLN A 134 8.67 24.55 -6.21
C GLN A 134 8.64 23.91 -7.59
N ASP A 135 9.74 23.29 -8.00
CA ASP A 135 9.84 22.59 -9.28
C ASP A 135 8.81 21.45 -9.39
N ALA A 136 8.57 20.73 -8.29
CA ALA A 136 7.58 19.67 -8.24
C ALA A 136 6.15 20.23 -8.32
N ALA A 137 5.87 21.32 -7.60
CA ALA A 137 4.57 21.98 -7.65
C ALA A 137 4.24 22.51 -9.05
N GLU A 138 5.21 23.14 -9.74
CA GLU A 138 5.06 23.63 -11.12
C GLU A 138 4.77 22.49 -12.12
N LYS A 139 5.37 21.32 -11.89
CA LYS A 139 5.20 20.13 -12.75
C LYS A 139 4.01 19.26 -12.36
N GLY A 140 3.30 19.57 -11.28
CA GLY A 140 2.22 18.73 -10.74
C GLY A 140 2.71 17.37 -10.25
N ILE A 141 3.96 17.28 -9.77
CA ILE A 141 4.57 16.05 -9.26
C ILE A 141 4.39 15.99 -7.75
N ARG A 142 3.93 14.85 -7.24
CA ARG A 142 3.89 14.57 -5.80
C ARG A 142 5.27 14.15 -5.30
N LEU A 143 5.74 14.75 -4.21
CA LEU A 143 6.99 14.37 -3.56
C LEU A 143 6.76 13.41 -2.40
N GLY A 144 7.59 12.37 -2.29
CA GLY A 144 7.71 11.54 -1.09
C GLY A 144 8.90 12.00 -0.25
N CYS A 145 8.63 12.66 0.86
CA CYS A 145 9.67 13.21 1.73
C CYS A 145 10.01 12.23 2.84
N GLU A 146 11.20 11.61 2.80
CA GLU A 146 11.72 10.81 3.90
C GLU A 146 12.10 11.72 5.06
N ILE A 147 11.52 11.48 6.24
CA ILE A 147 11.65 12.34 7.41
C ILE A 147 12.12 11.53 8.61
N TYR A 148 13.28 11.92 9.12
CA TYR A 148 13.87 11.34 10.32
C TYR A 148 14.06 12.42 11.37
N GLY A 149 13.17 12.45 12.36
CA GLY A 149 13.19 13.35 13.48
C GLY A 149 12.37 14.63 13.32
N THR A 150 12.00 15.17 14.47
CA THR A 150 11.11 16.35 14.61
C THR A 150 11.65 17.58 13.89
N ALA A 151 12.97 17.81 13.88
CA ALA A 151 13.57 18.97 13.23
C ALA A 151 13.37 18.93 11.71
N ALA A 152 13.60 17.77 11.06
CA ALA A 152 13.35 17.57 9.64
C ALA A 152 11.87 17.74 9.30
N ALA A 153 10.97 17.17 10.12
CA ALA A 153 9.53 17.31 9.94
C ALA A 153 9.09 18.78 9.96
N LYS A 154 9.56 19.57 10.94
CA LYS A 154 9.23 21.00 11.05
C LYS A 154 9.71 21.79 9.83
N ARG A 155 10.92 21.52 9.34
CA ARG A 155 11.48 22.15 8.13
C ARG A 155 10.60 21.85 6.91
N VAL A 156 10.32 20.60 6.67
CA VAL A 156 9.51 20.16 5.52
C VAL A 156 8.11 20.74 5.55
N LEU A 157 7.44 20.69 6.71
CA LEU A 157 6.08 21.24 6.86
C LEU A 157 6.04 22.78 6.73
N ALA A 158 7.11 23.48 7.11
CA ALA A 158 7.21 24.92 6.88
C ALA A 158 7.35 25.24 5.38
N LEU A 159 8.24 24.53 4.67
CA LEU A 159 8.45 24.69 3.24
C LEU A 159 7.23 24.24 2.43
N GLN A 160 6.53 23.20 2.86
CA GLN A 160 5.28 22.77 2.23
C GLN A 160 4.21 23.88 2.26
N ARG A 161 4.04 24.54 3.40
CA ARG A 161 3.10 25.68 3.54
C ARG A 161 3.49 26.86 2.64
N GLU A 162 4.79 27.10 2.46
CA GLU A 162 5.33 28.17 1.61
C GLU A 162 5.14 27.86 0.11
N THR A 163 5.42 26.62 -0.30
CA THR A 163 5.44 26.24 -1.71
C THR A 163 4.12 25.69 -2.25
N GLY A 164 3.24 25.22 -1.34
CA GLY A 164 2.01 24.53 -1.72
C GLY A 164 2.24 23.15 -2.39
N CYS A 165 3.46 22.59 -2.31
CA CYS A 165 3.81 21.33 -2.94
C CYS A 165 2.92 20.19 -2.42
N ASP A 166 2.42 19.36 -3.34
CA ASP A 166 1.76 18.10 -3.01
C ASP A 166 2.83 17.07 -2.58
N MET A 167 2.67 16.52 -1.37
CA MET A 167 3.67 15.60 -0.83
C MET A 167 3.07 14.52 0.04
N VAL A 168 3.83 13.45 0.18
CA VAL A 168 3.64 12.36 1.14
C VAL A 168 4.78 12.42 2.16
N LEU A 169 4.45 12.36 3.44
CA LEU A 169 5.44 12.27 4.51
C LEU A 169 5.78 10.80 4.75
N VAL A 170 7.05 10.45 4.65
CA VAL A 170 7.51 9.06 4.74
C VAL A 170 8.33 8.85 6.01
N HIS A 171 8.11 7.74 6.70
CA HIS A 171 8.73 7.30 7.95
C HIS A 171 8.32 8.09 9.20
N LEU A 172 8.47 9.41 9.24
CA LEU A 172 8.16 10.26 10.41
C LEU A 172 8.76 9.72 11.72
N THR A 173 9.99 9.24 11.66
CA THR A 173 10.70 8.68 12.83
C THR A 173 10.81 9.76 13.91
N ASP A 174 10.50 9.41 15.17
CA ASP A 174 10.52 10.32 16.32
C ASP A 174 9.62 11.58 16.22
N CYS A 175 8.54 11.50 15.44
CA CYS A 175 7.59 12.60 15.24
C CYS A 175 6.27 12.43 16.01
N GLY A 176 6.21 11.54 17.01
CA GLY A 176 4.98 11.26 17.78
C GLY A 176 4.35 12.46 18.45
N ASP A 177 5.15 13.46 18.84
CA ASP A 177 4.69 14.71 19.46
C ASP A 177 4.19 15.75 18.45
N MET A 178 4.33 15.49 17.14
CA MET A 178 3.94 16.40 16.06
C MET A 178 2.58 16.08 15.45
N LEU A 179 1.75 15.32 16.13
CA LEU A 179 0.45 14.90 15.60
C LEU A 179 -0.38 16.08 15.07
N GLY A 180 -0.44 17.18 15.84
CA GLY A 180 -1.21 18.37 15.48
C GLY A 180 -0.72 19.03 14.19
N GLU A 181 0.59 19.19 14.03
CA GLU A 181 1.19 19.79 12.84
C GLU A 181 1.03 18.89 11.61
N ILE A 182 1.18 17.58 11.77
CA ILE A 182 0.99 16.61 10.69
C ILE A 182 -0.47 16.62 10.24
N VAL A 183 -1.43 16.57 11.16
CA VAL A 183 -2.86 16.65 10.84
C VAL A 183 -3.19 17.96 10.13
N ALA A 184 -2.65 19.09 10.63
CA ALA A 184 -2.90 20.42 10.04
C ALA A 184 -2.32 20.56 8.63
N SER A 185 -1.26 19.82 8.29
CA SER A 185 -0.65 19.83 6.96
C SER A 185 -1.53 19.18 5.89
N ARG A 186 -2.43 18.27 6.29
CA ARG A 186 -3.25 17.42 5.42
C ARG A 186 -2.42 16.53 4.47
N CYS A 187 -1.11 16.44 4.67
CA CYS A 187 -0.27 15.56 3.89
C CYS A 187 -0.59 14.11 4.25
N PRO A 188 -0.78 13.23 3.26
CA PRO A 188 -0.84 11.80 3.51
C PRO A 188 0.51 11.26 4.00
N VAL A 189 0.49 10.10 4.63
CA VAL A 189 1.65 9.55 5.34
C VAL A 189 1.90 8.10 4.96
N ILE A 190 3.16 7.74 4.74
CA ILE A 190 3.62 6.35 4.66
C ILE A 190 4.44 6.04 5.91
N LEU A 191 4.00 5.08 6.70
CA LEU A 191 4.69 4.61 7.89
C LEU A 191 5.11 3.15 7.72
N GLY A 192 6.21 2.78 8.32
CA GLY A 192 6.72 1.42 8.22
C GLY A 192 7.51 0.98 9.43
N ALA A 193 7.95 -0.28 9.38
CA ALA A 193 8.68 -0.95 10.45
C ALA A 193 10.07 -0.37 10.71
N CYS A 194 10.48 0.68 10.00
CA CYS A 194 11.77 1.34 10.17
C CYS A 194 11.82 2.10 11.51
N CYS A 195 11.55 1.37 12.61
CA CYS A 195 11.60 1.88 13.98
C CYS A 195 13.04 2.07 14.41
N ARG A 196 13.65 3.17 14.00
CA ARG A 196 14.85 3.67 14.65
C ARG A 196 14.41 4.51 15.84
N ARG A 197 14.73 4.00 17.04
CA ARG A 197 14.78 4.74 18.32
C ARG A 197 13.79 5.90 18.46
N GLY A 198 12.62 5.65 18.96
CA GLY A 198 11.64 6.65 19.31
C GLY A 198 10.80 6.22 20.49
N THR A 199 10.17 7.16 21.16
CA THR A 199 9.23 6.91 22.27
C THR A 199 7.86 6.46 21.75
N THR A 200 7.50 6.81 20.52
CA THR A 200 6.24 6.44 19.87
C THR A 200 6.50 5.47 18.74
N SER A 201 5.82 4.33 18.73
CA SER A 201 5.94 3.37 17.65
C SER A 201 5.28 3.89 16.36
N ALA A 202 5.77 3.46 15.19
CA ALA A 202 5.12 3.78 13.91
C ALA A 202 3.66 3.32 13.89
N TYR A 203 3.33 2.23 14.54
CA TYR A 203 1.98 1.66 14.61
C TYR A 203 1.04 2.51 15.46
N GLU A 204 1.50 2.99 16.61
CA GLU A 204 0.75 3.93 17.45
C GLU A 204 0.52 5.25 16.70
N LEU A 205 1.56 5.81 16.07
CA LEU A 205 1.45 7.03 15.27
C LEU A 205 0.47 6.84 14.12
N ALA A 206 0.54 5.70 13.41
CA ALA A 206 -0.38 5.36 12.33
C ALA A 206 -1.84 5.36 12.81
N ALA A 207 -2.12 4.68 13.93
CA ALA A 207 -3.46 4.62 14.49
C ALA A 207 -3.98 5.99 14.94
N ARG A 208 -3.12 6.83 15.51
CA ARG A 208 -3.49 8.20 15.92
C ARG A 208 -3.78 9.09 14.72
N LEU A 209 -2.98 9.02 13.66
CA LEU A 209 -3.16 9.79 12.42
C LEU A 209 -4.42 9.35 11.67
N GLN A 210 -4.65 8.04 11.54
CA GLN A 210 -5.84 7.48 10.89
C GLN A 210 -7.12 7.97 11.59
N ARG A 211 -7.17 7.91 12.95
CA ARG A 211 -8.31 8.44 13.73
C ARG A 211 -8.49 9.94 13.58
N ALA A 212 -7.42 10.68 13.31
CA ALA A 212 -7.47 12.12 13.04
C ALA A 212 -7.86 12.44 11.57
N GLY A 213 -8.17 11.44 10.75
CA GLY A 213 -8.62 11.60 9.37
C GLY A 213 -7.48 11.81 8.36
N VAL A 214 -6.23 11.56 8.74
CA VAL A 214 -5.10 11.56 7.80
C VAL A 214 -5.10 10.25 7.02
N THR A 215 -4.89 10.31 5.71
CA THR A 215 -4.67 9.10 4.90
C THR A 215 -3.30 8.52 5.25
N VAL A 216 -3.29 7.30 5.78
CA VAL A 216 -2.07 6.60 6.18
C VAL A 216 -1.95 5.30 5.40
N ALA A 217 -0.78 5.06 4.82
CA ALA A 217 -0.42 3.75 4.29
C ALA A 217 0.71 3.14 5.13
N MET A 218 0.70 1.81 5.23
CA MET A 218 1.79 1.04 5.86
C MET A 218 2.70 0.45 4.79
N THR A 219 4.00 0.43 5.09
CA THR A 219 5.02 -0.24 4.27
C THR A 219 5.82 -1.24 5.08
N GLY A 220 6.29 -2.29 4.42
CA GLY A 220 7.34 -3.16 4.93
C GLY A 220 8.72 -2.55 4.81
N ASP A 221 8.90 -1.50 4.01
CA ASP A 221 10.19 -0.89 3.70
C ASP A 221 11.22 -1.97 3.27
N TYR A 222 10.79 -2.85 2.34
CA TYR A 222 11.65 -3.93 1.87
C TYR A 222 12.97 -3.37 1.31
N PRO A 223 14.13 -3.93 1.67
CA PRO A 223 14.37 -5.17 2.41
C PRO A 223 14.54 -5.00 3.93
N SER A 224 14.15 -3.87 4.52
CA SER A 224 14.25 -3.68 5.98
C SER A 224 13.41 -4.70 6.74
N THR A 225 12.23 -5.05 6.21
CA THR A 225 11.45 -6.22 6.62
C THR A 225 11.15 -7.13 5.42
N ARG A 226 10.69 -8.33 5.68
CA ARG A 226 10.28 -9.27 4.64
C ARG A 226 8.90 -8.90 4.10
N LEU A 227 8.64 -9.15 2.81
CA LEU A 227 7.39 -8.82 2.14
C LEU A 227 6.15 -9.36 2.84
N HIS A 228 6.19 -10.61 3.32
CA HIS A 228 5.08 -11.23 4.05
C HIS A 228 4.83 -10.62 5.45
N HIS A 229 5.65 -9.67 5.90
CA HIS A 229 5.39 -8.92 7.13
C HIS A 229 4.48 -7.71 6.91
N LEU A 230 4.13 -7.35 5.67
CA LEU A 230 3.25 -6.20 5.40
C LEU A 230 1.89 -6.31 6.13
N PRO A 231 1.14 -7.43 6.02
CA PRO A 231 -0.11 -7.58 6.78
C PRO A 231 0.13 -7.63 8.32
N ILE A 232 1.27 -8.16 8.77
CA ILE A 232 1.64 -8.14 10.20
C ILE A 232 1.82 -6.70 10.68
N SER A 233 2.49 -5.85 9.89
CA SER A 233 2.68 -4.43 10.23
C SER A 233 1.35 -3.69 10.35
N ALA A 234 0.42 -3.93 9.43
CA ALA A 234 -0.94 -3.40 9.54
C ALA A 234 -1.70 -3.98 10.75
N GLY A 235 -1.55 -5.29 11.02
CA GLY A 235 -2.13 -5.95 12.19
C GLY A 235 -1.65 -5.40 13.53
N LEU A 236 -0.43 -4.88 13.61
CA LEU A 236 0.06 -4.19 14.80
C LEU A 236 -0.70 -2.89 15.06
N CYS A 237 -1.21 -2.21 14.02
CA CYS A 237 -2.07 -1.05 14.19
C CYS A 237 -3.45 -1.42 14.78
N VAL A 238 -3.92 -2.67 14.59
CA VAL A 238 -5.13 -3.16 15.26
C VAL A 238 -4.91 -3.25 16.78
N LYS A 239 -3.71 -3.63 17.25
CA LYS A 239 -3.37 -3.61 18.67
C LYS A 239 -3.35 -2.19 19.26
N GLU A 240 -3.11 -1.19 18.43
CA GLU A 240 -3.22 0.23 18.79
C GLU A 240 -4.66 0.76 18.66
N GLY A 241 -5.62 -0.14 18.39
CA GLY A 241 -7.06 0.09 18.46
C GLY A 241 -7.73 0.50 17.15
N LEU A 242 -7.13 0.24 16.00
CA LEU A 242 -7.84 0.27 14.71
C LEU A 242 -8.68 -1.00 14.54
N SER A 243 -9.73 -0.92 13.73
CA SER A 243 -10.44 -2.12 13.25
C SER A 243 -9.60 -2.87 12.20
N THR A 244 -9.98 -4.12 11.92
CA THR A 244 -9.39 -4.90 10.83
C THR A 244 -9.50 -4.18 9.49
N GLU A 245 -10.67 -3.61 9.21
CA GLU A 245 -10.95 -2.87 7.97
C GLU A 245 -10.07 -1.63 7.85
N GLU A 246 -9.93 -0.84 8.92
CA GLU A 246 -9.06 0.35 8.91
C GLU A 246 -7.58 -0.02 8.69
N ALA A 247 -7.10 -1.08 9.33
CA ALA A 247 -5.74 -1.56 9.14
C ALA A 247 -5.52 -2.11 7.72
N LEU A 248 -6.47 -2.86 7.18
CA LEU A 248 -6.40 -3.39 5.82
C LEU A 248 -6.41 -2.28 4.76
N ARG A 249 -7.16 -1.19 4.99
CA ARG A 249 -7.13 -0.01 4.11
C ARG A 249 -5.72 0.52 3.89
N MET A 250 -4.90 0.53 4.93
CA MET A 250 -3.55 1.10 4.91
C MET A 250 -2.59 0.36 3.96
N ILE A 251 -2.89 -0.89 3.63
CA ILE A 251 -2.11 -1.75 2.72
C ILE A 251 -2.89 -2.15 1.47
N THR A 252 -3.99 -1.46 1.19
CA THR A 252 -4.85 -1.64 0.01
C THR A 252 -5.27 -0.27 -0.55
N ILE A 253 -6.50 0.18 -0.31
CA ILE A 253 -7.06 1.39 -0.95
C ILE A 253 -6.35 2.68 -0.54
N ASP A 254 -5.89 2.83 0.71
CA ASP A 254 -5.21 4.06 1.12
C ASP A 254 -3.79 4.12 0.51
N ALA A 255 -3.09 2.97 0.42
CA ALA A 255 -1.85 2.86 -0.34
C ALA A 255 -2.06 3.12 -1.84
N ALA A 256 -3.14 2.59 -2.44
CA ALA A 256 -3.49 2.85 -3.83
C ALA A 256 -3.72 4.34 -4.12
N LYS A 257 -4.45 5.05 -3.24
CA LYS A 257 -4.69 6.50 -3.35
C LYS A 257 -3.39 7.31 -3.25
N LEU A 258 -2.51 6.91 -2.34
CA LEU A 258 -1.19 7.53 -2.20
C LEU A 258 -0.37 7.41 -3.48
N LEU A 259 -0.43 6.26 -4.13
CA LEU A 259 0.28 5.98 -5.37
C LEU A 259 -0.45 6.47 -6.63
N GLY A 260 -1.71 6.95 -6.53
CA GLY A 260 -2.51 7.36 -7.68
C GLY A 260 -3.01 6.20 -8.55
N VAL A 261 -3.04 4.98 -8.00
CA VAL A 261 -3.52 3.77 -8.70
C VAL A 261 -4.90 3.29 -8.20
N ASP A 262 -5.56 4.08 -7.37
CA ASP A 262 -6.87 3.75 -6.82
C ASP A 262 -7.98 3.64 -7.87
N GLY A 263 -7.77 4.18 -9.07
CA GLY A 263 -8.64 3.93 -10.22
C GLY A 263 -8.69 2.46 -10.67
N VAL A 264 -7.62 1.70 -10.42
CA VAL A 264 -7.46 0.33 -10.94
C VAL A 264 -7.20 -0.74 -9.87
N ALA A 265 -6.79 -0.37 -8.64
CA ALA A 265 -6.43 -1.31 -7.58
C ALA A 265 -6.94 -0.85 -6.20
N GLY A 266 -6.80 -1.70 -5.18
CA GLY A 266 -7.04 -1.39 -3.77
C GLY A 266 -8.45 -1.65 -3.26
N THR A 267 -9.41 -2.01 -4.13
CA THR A 267 -10.79 -2.38 -3.77
C THR A 267 -11.24 -3.62 -4.53
N ILE A 268 -12.25 -4.32 -4.01
CA ILE A 268 -12.94 -5.40 -4.73
C ILE A 268 -14.25 -4.83 -5.28
N GLU A 269 -14.23 -4.38 -6.53
CA GLU A 269 -15.39 -3.86 -7.23
C GLU A 269 -15.26 -4.04 -8.75
N PRO A 270 -16.38 -4.15 -9.48
CA PRO A 270 -16.33 -4.31 -10.93
C PRO A 270 -15.54 -3.18 -11.62
N GLY A 271 -14.76 -3.55 -12.63
CA GLY A 271 -13.91 -2.65 -13.42
C GLY A 271 -12.51 -2.43 -12.84
N LYS A 272 -12.22 -2.93 -11.64
CA LYS A 272 -10.84 -2.96 -11.10
C LYS A 272 -10.07 -4.17 -11.64
N ARG A 273 -8.75 -4.09 -11.56
CA ARG A 273 -7.89 -5.25 -11.83
C ARG A 273 -8.27 -6.41 -10.91
N ALA A 274 -8.17 -7.60 -11.45
CA ALA A 274 -8.38 -8.82 -10.68
C ALA A 274 -7.13 -9.15 -9.84
N ASP A 275 -6.80 -8.27 -8.91
CA ASP A 275 -5.72 -8.41 -7.94
C ASP A 275 -6.33 -8.72 -6.57
N LEU A 276 -6.18 -9.96 -6.12
CA LEU A 276 -6.78 -10.46 -4.88
C LEU A 276 -5.77 -11.28 -4.07
N THR A 277 -5.93 -11.23 -2.74
CA THR A 277 -5.18 -12.09 -1.83
C THR A 277 -6.15 -12.78 -0.88
N LEU A 278 -6.09 -14.10 -0.83
CA LEU A 278 -6.95 -14.93 0.01
C LEU A 278 -6.15 -15.47 1.20
N PHE A 279 -6.74 -15.38 2.38
CA PHE A 279 -6.18 -15.84 3.65
C PHE A 279 -7.08 -16.90 4.28
N ASP A 280 -6.49 -17.82 5.05
CA ASP A 280 -7.20 -18.84 5.83
C ASP A 280 -7.83 -18.31 7.13
N GLY A 281 -7.84 -17.01 7.31
CA GLY A 281 -8.41 -16.31 8.46
C GLY A 281 -8.28 -14.81 8.34
N ASN A 282 -8.53 -14.07 9.41
CA ASN A 282 -8.41 -12.61 9.44
C ASN A 282 -6.97 -12.18 9.06
N PRO A 283 -6.77 -11.44 7.96
CA PRO A 283 -5.45 -11.09 7.44
C PRO A 283 -4.59 -10.26 8.40
N MET A 284 -5.20 -9.61 9.39
CA MET A 284 -4.49 -8.82 10.42
C MET A 284 -4.03 -9.65 11.62
N MET A 285 -4.28 -10.95 11.61
CA MET A 285 -3.88 -11.86 12.69
C MET A 285 -2.62 -12.64 12.31
N LEU A 286 -1.68 -12.76 13.24
CA LEU A 286 -0.42 -13.50 13.03
C LEU A 286 -0.62 -14.99 12.69
N ALA A 287 -1.76 -15.57 13.12
CA ALA A 287 -2.08 -16.97 12.87
C ALA A 287 -2.59 -17.22 11.45
N SER A 288 -3.02 -16.17 10.73
CA SER A 288 -3.57 -16.30 9.38
C SER A 288 -2.47 -16.35 8.35
N ALA A 289 -2.55 -17.30 7.44
CA ALA A 289 -1.63 -17.45 6.33
C ALA A 289 -2.28 -17.04 5.01
N ARG A 290 -1.49 -16.47 4.10
CA ARG A 290 -1.88 -16.32 2.70
C ARG A 290 -2.00 -17.71 2.07
N VAL A 291 -3.13 -17.97 1.44
CA VAL A 291 -3.41 -19.25 0.77
C VAL A 291 -3.23 -19.10 -0.76
N ILE A 292 -3.82 -18.04 -1.32
CA ILE A 292 -3.85 -17.80 -2.77
C ILE A 292 -3.57 -16.33 -3.05
N THR A 293 -2.82 -16.05 -4.11
CA THR A 293 -2.72 -14.73 -4.73
C THR A 293 -3.25 -14.81 -6.15
N ILE A 294 -4.03 -13.81 -6.55
CA ILE A 294 -4.47 -13.60 -7.92
C ILE A 294 -3.92 -12.24 -8.35
N SER A 295 -3.23 -12.20 -9.48
CA SER A 295 -2.72 -10.96 -10.06
C SER A 295 -3.11 -10.85 -11.52
N GLY A 296 -3.85 -9.78 -11.89
CA GLY A 296 -4.39 -9.59 -13.23
C GLY A 296 -5.25 -10.75 -13.72
N GLY A 297 -5.98 -11.41 -12.82
CA GLY A 297 -6.83 -12.55 -13.13
C GLY A 297 -6.11 -13.89 -13.23
N GLU A 298 -4.81 -13.93 -13.02
CA GLU A 298 -4.01 -15.17 -13.01
C GLU A 298 -3.83 -15.70 -11.58
N LEU A 299 -4.04 -17.01 -11.43
CA LEU A 299 -3.89 -17.73 -10.17
C LEU A 299 -2.42 -18.07 -9.93
N LEU A 300 -1.87 -17.71 -8.76
CA LEU A 300 -0.45 -17.86 -8.43
C LEU A 300 -0.24 -18.59 -7.09
#